data_9016d94a80ae8ffeeb5268d6838f2c8b
#
_entry.id   9016d94a80ae8ffeeb5268d6838f2c8b
#
_cell.length_a   1.000
_cell.length_b   1.000
_cell.length_c   1.000
_cell.angle_alpha   90.00
_cell.angle_beta   90.00
_cell.angle_gamma   90.00
#
_symmetry.space_group_name_H-M   'P 1'
#
loop_
_entity.id
_entity.type
_entity.pdbx_description
1 polymer ?
#
loop_
_entity_poly.entity_id
_entity_poly.type
_entity_poly.pdbx_seq_one_letter_code
_entity_poly.pdbx_strand_id
1 'polypeptide(L)'
;IQPTQLQTPVIVVKDDVFAVADSGGNSILVFTKNGLKGEIQTTLPIERIAVSNQGIVSAILKDETSPKIISYDAAGNILVEQQITIGNTGYPIALDLSDDGKVLAVSYLYTKGTQVQSRIGYYNFDAAGKEKADNKVTADTYEDMLIGEIFFMGNDRSVAVGDNGFEIYTGKDTPKQIKEVKVNQEIKSVFHSDSYFGFVLLNQEKSGYELRMYNQ
;
A
#
# COMPACT_ATOMS: atom_id res chain seq x y z
N ILE A 1 18.93 -4.25 -21.48
CA ILE A 1 17.71 -3.50 -21.92
C ILE A 1 16.63 -4.54 -22.12
N GLN A 2 15.52 -4.39 -21.41
CA GLN A 2 14.32 -5.21 -21.55
C GLN A 2 13.25 -4.33 -22.22
N PRO A 3 12.98 -4.45 -23.50
CA PRO A 3 11.88 -3.73 -24.11
C PRO A 3 10.55 -4.30 -23.62
N THR A 4 9.68 -3.43 -23.13
CA THR A 4 8.30 -3.77 -22.79
C THR A 4 7.38 -2.65 -23.25
N GLN A 5 6.19 -3.00 -23.68
CA GLN A 5 5.17 -2.03 -24.10
C GLN A 5 4.15 -1.91 -22.97
N LEU A 6 4.07 -0.74 -22.36
CA LEU A 6 3.12 -0.41 -21.31
C LEU A 6 2.31 0.79 -21.76
N GLN A 7 1.01 0.78 -21.49
CA GLN A 7 0.11 1.91 -21.80
C GLN A 7 0.01 2.87 -20.63
N THR A 8 -0.12 2.33 -19.43
CA THR A 8 -0.24 3.11 -18.19
C THR A 8 0.69 2.51 -17.14
N PRO A 9 2.01 2.77 -17.23
CA PRO A 9 2.99 2.14 -16.36
C PRO A 9 2.81 2.58 -14.90
N VAL A 10 2.83 1.59 -14.01
CA VAL A 10 2.94 1.74 -12.56
C VAL A 10 4.29 1.17 -12.15
N ILE A 11 5.11 1.98 -11.46
CA ILE A 11 6.43 1.58 -10.99
C ILE A 11 6.46 1.78 -9.50
N VAL A 12 6.82 0.74 -8.77
CA VAL A 12 7.07 0.78 -7.32
C VAL A 12 8.49 0.32 -7.04
N VAL A 13 9.13 0.98 -6.09
CA VAL A 13 10.54 0.77 -5.75
C VAL A 13 10.65 0.53 -4.25
N LYS A 14 11.44 -0.46 -3.87
CA LYS A 14 11.83 -0.74 -2.49
C LYS A 14 13.31 -1.13 -2.49
N ASP A 15 14.17 -0.22 -2.02
CA ASP A 15 15.63 -0.36 -2.08
C ASP A 15 16.15 -0.74 -3.49
N ASP A 16 16.78 -1.92 -3.60
CA ASP A 16 17.35 -2.47 -4.83
C ASP A 16 16.34 -3.25 -5.70
N VAL A 17 15.09 -3.33 -5.28
CA VAL A 17 14.02 -4.07 -5.99
C VAL A 17 12.99 -3.10 -6.52
N PHE A 18 12.56 -3.29 -7.75
CA PHE A 18 11.43 -2.56 -8.31
C PHE A 18 10.51 -3.46 -9.11
N ALA A 19 9.25 -3.16 -9.08
CA ALA A 19 8.23 -3.84 -9.86
C ALA A 19 7.58 -2.85 -10.83
N VAL A 20 7.32 -3.33 -12.04
CA VAL A 20 6.70 -2.57 -13.12
C VAL A 20 5.47 -3.34 -13.59
N ALA A 21 4.32 -2.66 -13.62
CA ALA A 21 3.08 -3.21 -14.13
C ALA A 21 2.42 -2.21 -15.09
N ASP A 22 1.49 -2.70 -15.89
CA ASP A 22 0.58 -1.84 -16.63
C ASP A 22 -0.77 -1.77 -15.89
N SER A 23 -1.21 -0.57 -15.53
CA SER A 23 -2.52 -0.38 -14.89
C SER A 23 -3.62 -0.81 -15.86
N GLY A 24 -4.49 -1.72 -15.42
CA GLY A 24 -5.48 -2.38 -16.27
C GLY A 24 -4.95 -3.58 -17.07
N GLY A 25 -3.65 -3.83 -17.06
CA GLY A 25 -3.03 -5.03 -17.62
C GLY A 25 -2.95 -6.19 -16.64
N ASN A 26 -2.28 -7.27 -17.05
CA ASN A 26 -2.20 -8.51 -16.27
C ASN A 26 -0.76 -9.01 -16.05
N SER A 27 0.26 -8.20 -16.33
CA SER A 27 1.66 -8.58 -16.17
C SER A 27 2.38 -7.64 -15.20
N ILE A 28 3.19 -8.22 -14.32
CA ILE A 28 4.09 -7.50 -13.41
C ILE A 28 5.50 -8.03 -13.61
N LEU A 29 6.44 -7.15 -13.93
CA LEU A 29 7.85 -7.46 -14.04
C LEU A 29 8.57 -7.05 -12.77
N VAL A 30 9.32 -7.97 -12.17
CA VAL A 30 10.11 -7.72 -10.96
C VAL A 30 11.58 -7.67 -11.32
N PHE A 31 12.24 -6.59 -10.96
CA PHE A 31 13.65 -6.34 -11.25
C PHE A 31 14.45 -6.17 -9.97
N THR A 32 15.73 -6.46 -10.09
CA THR A 32 16.77 -6.14 -9.11
C THR A 32 17.92 -5.45 -9.84
N LYS A 33 18.96 -5.01 -9.11
CA LYS A 33 20.21 -4.51 -9.71
C LYS A 33 20.87 -5.49 -10.69
N ASN A 34 20.55 -6.77 -10.59
CA ASN A 34 21.07 -7.81 -11.49
C ASN A 34 20.20 -8.03 -12.75
N GLY A 35 19.12 -7.27 -12.91
CA GLY A 35 18.18 -7.36 -14.02
C GLY A 35 16.84 -7.98 -13.64
N LEU A 36 16.13 -8.52 -14.63
CA LEU A 36 14.82 -9.15 -14.42
C LEU A 36 14.94 -10.36 -13.48
N LYS A 37 14.20 -10.31 -12.38
CA LYS A 37 14.10 -11.38 -11.38
C LYS A 37 12.96 -12.34 -11.68
N GLY A 38 11.87 -11.84 -12.23
CA GLY A 38 10.72 -12.65 -12.60
C GLY A 38 9.58 -11.85 -13.22
N GLU A 39 8.61 -12.60 -13.74
CA GLU A 39 7.37 -12.09 -14.32
C GLU A 39 6.18 -12.79 -13.67
N ILE A 40 5.18 -12.00 -13.27
CA ILE A 40 3.95 -12.45 -12.63
C ILE A 40 2.80 -12.18 -13.60
N GLN A 41 2.01 -13.21 -13.89
CA GLN A 41 0.77 -13.08 -14.67
C GLN A 41 -0.42 -13.13 -13.73
N THR A 42 -1.26 -12.08 -13.74
CA THR A 42 -2.46 -11.99 -12.92
C THR A 42 -3.69 -12.44 -13.69
N THR A 43 -4.68 -12.95 -12.98
CA THR A 43 -5.95 -13.41 -13.59
C THR A 43 -6.95 -12.28 -13.82
N LEU A 44 -6.78 -11.15 -13.14
CA LEU A 44 -7.63 -9.96 -13.23
C LEU A 44 -6.77 -8.73 -13.47
N PRO A 45 -7.34 -7.65 -14.03
CA PRO A 45 -6.61 -6.41 -14.29
C PRO A 45 -5.99 -5.81 -13.02
N ILE A 46 -4.74 -5.36 -13.14
CA ILE A 46 -3.98 -4.75 -12.05
C ILE A 46 -4.45 -3.32 -11.84
N GLU A 47 -4.70 -2.95 -10.60
CA GLU A 47 -5.03 -1.58 -10.20
C GLU A 47 -3.89 -0.92 -9.43
N ARG A 48 -3.31 -1.64 -8.46
CA ARG A 48 -2.20 -1.20 -7.62
C ARG A 48 -1.24 -2.34 -7.37
N ILE A 49 0.02 -2.01 -7.13
CA ILE A 49 1.04 -2.97 -6.70
C ILE A 49 1.90 -2.39 -5.59
N ALA A 50 2.44 -3.26 -4.76
CA ALA A 50 3.53 -2.98 -3.82
C ALA A 50 4.59 -4.08 -3.95
N VAL A 51 5.84 -3.76 -3.61
CA VAL A 51 6.96 -4.71 -3.67
C VAL A 51 7.77 -4.63 -2.37
N SER A 52 8.31 -5.76 -1.93
CA SER A 52 9.24 -5.86 -0.82
C SER A 52 10.69 -5.99 -1.30
N ASN A 53 11.67 -5.81 -0.41
CA ASN A 53 13.10 -6.04 -0.68
C ASN A 53 13.42 -7.48 -1.07
N GLN A 54 12.53 -8.42 -0.71
CA GLN A 54 12.66 -9.83 -1.07
C GLN A 54 12.10 -10.13 -2.47
N GLY A 55 11.42 -9.15 -3.09
CA GLY A 55 10.74 -9.31 -4.38
C GLY A 55 9.38 -9.98 -4.27
N ILE A 56 8.78 -9.99 -3.08
CA ILE A 56 7.36 -10.31 -2.91
C ILE A 56 6.56 -9.13 -3.47
N VAL A 57 5.54 -9.42 -4.26
CA VAL A 57 4.64 -8.41 -4.82
C VAL A 57 3.23 -8.66 -4.33
N SER A 58 2.59 -7.64 -3.79
CA SER A 58 1.16 -7.64 -3.53
C SER A 58 0.44 -6.75 -4.53
N ALA A 59 -0.67 -7.23 -5.07
CA ALA A 59 -1.45 -6.52 -6.07
C ALA A 59 -2.92 -6.41 -5.66
N ILE A 60 -3.51 -5.22 -5.86
CA ILE A 60 -4.96 -5.04 -5.91
C ILE A 60 -5.36 -5.34 -7.35
N LEU A 61 -6.20 -6.35 -7.52
CA LEU A 61 -6.74 -6.78 -8.79
C LEU A 61 -8.20 -6.34 -8.89
N LYS A 62 -8.51 -5.66 -9.99
CA LYS A 62 -9.83 -5.06 -10.19
C LYS A 62 -10.88 -6.10 -10.55
N ASP A 63 -11.96 -6.08 -9.78
CA ASP A 63 -13.23 -6.73 -10.10
C ASP A 63 -14.35 -5.80 -9.64
N GLU A 64 -15.45 -5.71 -10.38
CA GLU A 64 -16.54 -4.76 -10.10
C GLU A 64 -17.26 -5.07 -8.80
N THR A 65 -17.32 -6.32 -8.42
CA THR A 65 -18.10 -6.78 -7.25
C THR A 65 -17.23 -7.28 -6.11
N SER A 66 -16.06 -7.82 -6.44
CA SER A 66 -15.23 -8.55 -5.48
C SER A 66 -13.74 -8.47 -5.83
N PRO A 67 -13.13 -7.27 -5.66
CA PRO A 67 -11.72 -7.10 -5.93
C PRO A 67 -10.89 -8.09 -5.10
N LYS A 68 -9.72 -8.47 -5.62
CA LYS A 68 -8.81 -9.38 -4.94
C LYS A 68 -7.54 -8.65 -4.54
N ILE A 69 -6.97 -9.09 -3.44
CA ILE A 69 -5.60 -8.76 -3.07
C ILE A 69 -4.82 -10.07 -3.08
N ILE A 70 -3.82 -10.15 -3.96
CA ILE A 70 -3.00 -11.35 -4.10
C ILE A 70 -1.55 -10.99 -3.91
N SER A 71 -0.86 -11.76 -3.08
CA SER A 71 0.58 -11.66 -2.89
C SER A 71 1.29 -12.81 -3.59
N TYR A 72 2.33 -12.48 -4.34
CA TYR A 72 3.12 -13.40 -5.16
C TYR A 72 4.58 -13.36 -4.74
N ASP A 73 5.28 -14.47 -4.90
CA ASP A 73 6.72 -14.43 -5.00
C ASP A 73 7.18 -13.92 -6.38
N ALA A 74 8.48 -13.64 -6.55
CA ALA A 74 9.00 -13.13 -7.81
C ALA A 74 8.89 -14.14 -8.99
N ALA A 75 8.65 -15.42 -8.72
CA ALA A 75 8.42 -16.44 -9.73
C ALA A 75 6.95 -16.55 -10.17
N GLY A 76 6.05 -15.76 -9.55
CA GLY A 76 4.62 -15.75 -9.83
C GLY A 76 3.80 -16.77 -9.04
N ASN A 77 4.40 -17.46 -8.07
CA ASN A 77 3.63 -18.35 -7.19
C ASN A 77 2.80 -17.51 -6.22
N ILE A 78 1.53 -17.88 -6.07
CA ILE A 78 0.64 -17.23 -5.10
C ILE A 78 1.03 -17.64 -3.69
N LEU A 79 1.33 -16.65 -2.85
CA LEU A 79 1.62 -16.82 -1.43
C LEU A 79 0.34 -16.67 -0.59
N VAL A 80 -0.47 -15.65 -0.90
CA VAL A 80 -1.73 -15.35 -0.22
C VAL A 80 -2.71 -14.78 -1.24
N GLU A 81 -3.97 -15.21 -1.16
CA GLU A 81 -5.09 -14.66 -1.93
C GLU A 81 -6.21 -14.26 -0.98
N GLN A 82 -6.68 -13.02 -1.10
CA GLN A 82 -7.80 -12.48 -0.34
C GLN A 82 -8.86 -11.94 -1.31
N GLN A 83 -10.07 -12.45 -1.20
CA GLN A 83 -11.22 -11.92 -1.92
C GLN A 83 -11.92 -10.89 -1.04
N ILE A 84 -12.10 -9.67 -1.54
CA ILE A 84 -12.66 -8.58 -0.78
C ILE A 84 -14.16 -8.46 -1.02
N THR A 85 -14.94 -8.55 0.04
CA THR A 85 -16.38 -8.24 0.00
C THR A 85 -16.55 -6.75 0.30
N ILE A 86 -16.82 -5.94 -0.73
CA ILE A 86 -16.87 -4.48 -0.63
C ILE A 86 -17.84 -4.01 0.46
N GLY A 87 -19.02 -4.62 0.56
CA GLY A 87 -20.02 -4.26 1.58
C GLY A 87 -19.57 -4.46 3.02
N ASN A 88 -18.61 -5.36 3.26
CA ASN A 88 -18.10 -5.67 4.60
C ASN A 88 -16.79 -4.95 4.92
N THR A 89 -15.85 -4.96 3.96
CA THR A 89 -14.47 -4.48 4.17
C THR A 89 -14.26 -3.07 3.62
N GLY A 90 -14.91 -2.75 2.52
CA GLY A 90 -14.67 -1.57 1.70
C GLY A 90 -13.88 -1.92 0.44
N TYR A 91 -13.71 -0.93 -0.43
CA TYR A 91 -12.91 -1.06 -1.66
C TYR A 91 -11.43 -0.76 -1.35
N PRO A 92 -10.48 -1.66 -1.66
CA PRO A 92 -9.06 -1.42 -1.41
C PRO A 92 -8.53 -0.36 -2.38
N ILE A 93 -7.86 0.67 -1.86
CA ILE A 93 -7.38 1.81 -2.65
C ILE A 93 -5.88 2.05 -2.57
N ALA A 94 -5.23 1.59 -1.52
CA ALA A 94 -3.79 1.68 -1.35
C ALA A 94 -3.27 0.47 -0.58
N LEU A 95 -2.02 0.09 -0.87
CA LEU A 95 -1.33 -0.99 -0.16
C LEU A 95 0.18 -0.74 -0.16
N ASP A 96 0.85 -1.28 0.86
CA ASP A 96 2.31 -1.40 0.87
C ASP A 96 2.77 -2.59 1.69
N LEU A 97 3.97 -3.08 1.42
CA LEU A 97 4.62 -4.20 2.10
C LEU A 97 5.75 -3.71 3.01
N SER A 98 5.90 -4.35 4.18
CA SER A 98 7.13 -4.26 4.95
C SER A 98 8.32 -4.71 4.11
N ASP A 99 9.53 -4.27 4.44
CA ASP A 99 10.74 -4.57 3.66
C ASP A 99 10.99 -6.06 3.50
N ASP A 100 10.74 -6.83 4.56
CA ASP A 100 10.86 -8.28 4.54
C ASP A 100 9.67 -9.02 3.87
N GLY A 101 8.63 -8.27 3.46
CA GLY A 101 7.44 -8.78 2.79
C GLY A 101 6.50 -9.60 3.67
N LYS A 102 6.68 -9.57 4.99
CA LYS A 102 5.86 -10.37 5.92
C LYS A 102 4.56 -9.70 6.33
N VAL A 103 4.52 -8.38 6.30
CA VAL A 103 3.33 -7.61 6.65
C VAL A 103 2.88 -6.77 5.47
N LEU A 104 1.61 -6.89 5.14
CA LEU A 104 0.90 -6.08 4.17
C LEU A 104 -0.02 -5.11 4.91
N ALA A 105 0.08 -3.83 4.57
CA ALA A 105 -0.86 -2.79 4.97
C ALA A 105 -1.80 -2.47 3.80
N VAL A 106 -3.08 -2.32 4.06
CA VAL A 106 -4.08 -1.98 3.04
C VAL A 106 -5.03 -0.93 3.58
N SER A 107 -5.26 0.11 2.78
CA SER A 107 -6.31 1.10 3.03
C SER A 107 -7.53 0.81 2.17
N TYR A 108 -8.71 0.93 2.78
CA TYR A 108 -10.00 0.69 2.14
C TYR A 108 -10.90 1.92 2.27
N LEU A 109 -11.66 2.22 1.24
CA LEU A 109 -12.82 3.11 1.33
C LEU A 109 -14.08 2.30 1.62
N TYR A 110 -14.74 2.64 2.70
CA TYR A 110 -15.97 1.98 3.16
C TYR A 110 -17.11 2.99 3.27
N THR A 111 -18.29 2.61 2.79
CA THR A 111 -19.48 3.45 2.87
C THR A 111 -20.41 2.93 3.97
N LYS A 112 -20.72 3.78 4.95
CA LYS A 112 -21.68 3.52 6.01
C LYS A 112 -22.85 4.49 5.88
N GLY A 113 -23.95 4.02 5.30
CA GLY A 113 -25.05 4.92 4.93
C GLY A 113 -24.61 5.90 3.85
N THR A 114 -24.62 7.20 4.16
CA THR A 114 -24.17 8.28 3.28
C THR A 114 -22.74 8.76 3.55
N GLN A 115 -22.08 8.23 4.56
CA GLN A 115 -20.73 8.63 4.95
C GLN A 115 -19.69 7.68 4.35
N VAL A 116 -18.62 8.27 3.84
CA VAL A 116 -17.42 7.52 3.41
C VAL A 116 -16.40 7.56 4.54
N GLN A 117 -15.84 6.40 4.86
CA GLN A 117 -14.87 6.19 5.92
C GLN A 117 -13.65 5.48 5.34
N SER A 118 -12.50 5.66 5.96
CA SER A 118 -11.36 4.79 5.69
C SER A 118 -11.24 3.69 6.73
N ARG A 119 -10.80 2.54 6.26
CA ARG A 119 -10.37 1.42 7.10
C ARG A 119 -8.96 1.04 6.73
N ILE A 120 -8.16 0.69 7.73
CA ILE A 120 -6.83 0.12 7.53
C ILE A 120 -6.84 -1.31 8.05
N GLY A 121 -6.28 -2.22 7.26
CA GLY A 121 -6.01 -3.60 7.66
C GLY A 121 -4.54 -3.91 7.56
N TYR A 122 -3.97 -4.55 8.58
CA TYR A 122 -2.65 -5.14 8.52
C TYR A 122 -2.77 -6.66 8.52
N TYR A 123 -2.06 -7.29 7.61
CA TYR A 123 -2.07 -8.73 7.38
C TYR A 123 -0.65 -9.27 7.53
N ASN A 124 -0.46 -10.21 8.45
CA ASN A 124 0.83 -10.83 8.67
C ASN A 124 0.85 -12.23 8.05
N PHE A 125 1.75 -12.47 7.11
CA PHE A 125 1.87 -13.75 6.40
C PHE A 125 2.78 -14.76 7.11
N ASP A 126 3.34 -14.38 8.26
CA ASP A 126 4.17 -15.23 9.10
C ASP A 126 3.41 -15.67 10.38
N ALA A 127 4.11 -16.07 11.40
CA ALA A 127 3.58 -16.71 12.61
C ALA A 127 2.45 -15.94 13.29
N ALA A 128 2.54 -14.60 13.37
CA ALA A 128 1.52 -13.77 14.05
C ALA A 128 0.15 -13.77 13.36
N GLY A 129 0.12 -13.98 12.04
CA GLY A 129 -1.11 -14.01 11.27
C GLY A 129 -1.69 -15.40 11.03
N LYS A 130 -0.90 -16.48 11.14
CA LYS A 130 -1.33 -17.85 10.79
C LYS A 130 -2.55 -18.35 11.54
N GLU A 131 -2.76 -17.90 12.76
CA GLU A 131 -3.90 -18.30 13.61
C GLU A 131 -5.06 -17.27 13.53
N LYS A 132 -4.94 -16.25 12.71
CA LYS A 132 -5.95 -15.21 12.55
C LYS A 132 -6.76 -15.41 11.28
N ALA A 133 -8.05 -15.07 11.34
CA ALA A 133 -8.88 -15.05 10.14
C ALA A 133 -8.27 -14.11 9.10
N ASP A 134 -8.09 -14.60 7.88
CA ASP A 134 -7.51 -13.87 6.75
C ASP A 134 -6.11 -13.28 7.01
N ASN A 135 -5.34 -13.85 7.96
CA ASN A 135 -4.05 -13.33 8.43
C ASN A 135 -4.10 -11.90 9.00
N LYS A 136 -5.27 -11.36 9.30
CA LYS A 136 -5.47 -9.99 9.77
C LYS A 136 -5.06 -9.84 11.24
N VAL A 137 -4.04 -9.01 11.49
CA VAL A 137 -3.50 -8.77 12.83
C VAL A 137 -3.94 -7.45 13.43
N THR A 138 -4.28 -6.46 12.60
CA THR A 138 -4.77 -5.14 13.04
C THR A 138 -5.83 -4.64 12.08
N ALA A 139 -6.84 -3.96 12.60
CA ALA A 139 -7.86 -3.26 11.82
C ALA A 139 -8.33 -2.01 12.56
N ASP A 140 -8.28 -0.86 11.90
CA ASP A 140 -8.73 0.43 12.40
C ASP A 140 -9.70 1.10 11.42
N THR A 141 -10.57 1.96 11.94
CA THR A 141 -11.56 2.71 11.15
C THR A 141 -11.44 4.20 11.46
N TYR A 142 -11.43 5.01 10.41
CA TYR A 142 -11.32 6.46 10.45
C TYR A 142 -12.56 7.08 9.82
N GLU A 143 -13.39 7.72 10.64
CA GLU A 143 -14.66 8.32 10.20
C GLU A 143 -14.47 9.71 9.58
N ASP A 144 -13.42 10.42 10.02
CA ASP A 144 -13.15 11.82 9.66
C ASP A 144 -11.88 12.01 8.81
N MET A 145 -11.32 10.93 8.27
CA MET A 145 -10.10 10.96 7.45
C MET A 145 -10.22 9.97 6.29
N LEU A 146 -10.01 10.44 5.07
CA LEU A 146 -9.95 9.60 3.87
C LEU A 146 -8.49 9.27 3.55
N ILE A 147 -8.07 8.06 3.91
CA ILE A 147 -6.68 7.61 3.79
C ILE A 147 -6.45 7.05 2.39
N GLY A 148 -5.76 7.84 1.57
CA GLY A 148 -5.48 7.54 0.17
C GLY A 148 -4.11 6.90 -0.08
N GLU A 149 -3.21 6.93 0.90
CA GLU A 149 -1.85 6.40 0.78
C GLU A 149 -1.40 5.74 2.08
N ILE A 150 -0.64 4.66 1.96
CA ILE A 150 -0.02 3.96 3.07
C ILE A 150 1.33 3.45 2.63
N PHE A 151 2.37 3.58 3.48
CA PHE A 151 3.71 3.09 3.18
C PHE A 151 4.43 2.64 4.44
N PHE A 152 5.32 1.67 4.28
CA PHE A 152 6.24 1.23 5.31
C PHE A 152 7.56 2.01 5.26
N MET A 153 8.10 2.24 6.43
CA MET A 153 9.46 2.72 6.69
C MET A 153 10.21 1.60 7.40
N GLY A 154 10.80 0.71 6.65
CA GLY A 154 11.39 -0.52 7.18
C GLY A 154 10.38 -1.63 7.48
N ASN A 155 10.61 -2.39 8.55
CA ASN A 155 9.78 -3.55 8.92
C ASN A 155 8.80 -3.28 10.07
N ASP A 156 8.99 -2.22 10.83
CA ASP A 156 8.30 -2.00 12.11
C ASP A 156 7.54 -0.69 12.20
N ARG A 157 7.61 0.13 11.17
CA ARG A 157 6.90 1.41 11.11
C ARG A 157 6.18 1.58 9.79
N SER A 158 4.98 2.14 9.83
CA SER A 158 4.25 2.56 8.64
C SER A 158 3.49 3.86 8.91
N VAL A 159 3.20 4.57 7.82
CA VAL A 159 2.45 5.83 7.84
C VAL A 159 1.27 5.70 6.90
N ALA A 160 0.10 6.04 7.40
CA ALA A 160 -1.13 6.14 6.62
C ALA A 160 -1.50 7.61 6.45
N VAL A 161 -1.59 8.09 5.21
CA VAL A 161 -1.79 9.51 4.90
C VAL A 161 -3.19 9.71 4.36
N GLY A 162 -3.91 10.61 5.02
CA GLY A 162 -5.25 11.01 4.64
C GLY A 162 -5.32 12.45 4.14
N ASP A 163 -6.53 12.87 3.82
CA ASP A 163 -6.83 14.18 3.28
C ASP A 163 -6.61 15.34 4.28
N ASN A 164 -6.63 15.05 5.59
CA ASN A 164 -6.52 16.05 6.66
C ASN A 164 -5.44 15.71 7.72
N GLY A 165 -4.53 14.77 7.42
CA GLY A 165 -3.49 14.36 8.35
C GLY A 165 -2.86 13.01 8.03
N PHE A 166 -2.20 12.45 9.02
CA PHE A 166 -1.59 11.13 8.91
C PHE A 166 -1.54 10.40 10.24
N GLU A 167 -1.47 9.08 10.15
CA GLU A 167 -1.38 8.14 11.27
C GLU A 167 -0.03 7.42 11.24
N ILE A 168 0.60 7.26 12.39
CA ILE A 168 1.82 6.48 12.54
C ILE A 168 1.51 5.18 13.26
N TYR A 169 1.94 4.09 12.67
CA TYR A 169 1.87 2.75 13.22
C TYR A 169 3.25 2.21 13.52
N THR A 170 3.38 1.45 14.59
CA THR A 170 4.60 0.69 14.91
C THR A 170 4.28 -0.72 15.35
N GLY A 171 5.23 -1.60 15.10
CA GLY A 171 5.19 -3.02 15.45
C GLY A 171 5.44 -3.92 14.25
N LYS A 172 6.45 -4.77 14.35
CA LYS A 172 6.89 -5.64 13.27
C LYS A 172 5.85 -6.70 12.90
N ASP A 173 5.23 -7.31 13.91
CA ASP A 173 4.33 -8.46 13.68
C ASP A 173 2.84 -8.08 13.78
N THR A 174 2.55 -7.09 14.61
CA THR A 174 1.19 -6.58 14.85
C THR A 174 1.27 -5.06 14.99
N PRO A 175 1.26 -4.32 13.86
CA PRO A 175 1.31 -2.87 13.88
C PRO A 175 0.16 -2.27 14.70
N LYS A 176 0.47 -1.26 15.51
CA LYS A 176 -0.49 -0.51 16.31
C LYS A 176 -0.32 0.97 16.05
N GLN A 177 -1.42 1.69 15.94
CA GLN A 177 -1.42 3.15 15.88
C GLN A 177 -0.82 3.72 17.18
N ILE A 178 0.14 4.61 17.02
CA ILE A 178 0.80 5.27 18.15
C ILE A 178 0.62 6.78 18.11
N LYS A 179 0.31 7.35 16.94
CA LYS A 179 0.20 8.80 16.80
C LYS A 179 -0.72 9.17 15.64
N GLU A 180 -1.58 10.15 15.89
CA GLU A 180 -2.34 10.90 14.91
C GLU A 180 -1.77 12.31 14.80
N VAL A 181 -1.62 12.82 13.58
CA VAL A 181 -1.17 14.19 13.32
C VAL A 181 -2.11 14.84 12.32
N LYS A 182 -2.79 15.90 12.76
CA LYS A 182 -3.64 16.71 11.87
C LYS A 182 -2.78 17.65 11.02
N VAL A 183 -3.14 17.75 9.75
CA VAL A 183 -2.55 18.69 8.79
C VAL A 183 -3.66 19.55 8.22
N ASN A 184 -3.65 20.84 8.54
CA ASN A 184 -4.73 21.78 8.15
C ASN A 184 -4.56 22.33 6.73
N GLN A 185 -3.57 21.84 6.00
CA GLN A 185 -3.26 22.25 4.62
C GLN A 185 -3.52 21.09 3.68
N GLU A 186 -3.89 21.40 2.46
CA GLU A 186 -4.09 20.37 1.44
C GLU A 186 -2.76 19.70 1.10
N ILE A 187 -2.69 18.37 1.25
CA ILE A 187 -1.55 17.54 0.88
C ILE A 187 -1.60 17.32 -0.64
N LYS A 188 -0.61 17.83 -1.35
CA LYS A 188 -0.51 17.72 -2.81
C LYS A 188 0.32 16.53 -3.26
N SER A 189 1.31 16.15 -2.47
CA SER A 189 2.19 15.03 -2.75
C SER A 189 2.81 14.51 -1.47
N VAL A 190 3.09 13.22 -1.45
CA VAL A 190 3.78 12.50 -0.39
C VAL A 190 5.09 11.96 -0.96
N PHE A 191 6.15 11.99 -0.17
CA PHE A 191 7.40 11.32 -0.48
C PHE A 191 7.98 10.71 0.78
N HIS A 192 8.63 9.58 0.65
CA HIS A 192 9.17 8.84 1.80
C HIS A 192 10.43 8.05 1.44
N SER A 193 11.14 7.70 2.48
CA SER A 193 12.22 6.71 2.51
C SER A 193 12.14 5.96 3.84
N ASP A 194 13.07 5.08 4.11
CA ASP A 194 13.11 4.37 5.41
C ASP A 194 13.42 5.29 6.59
N SER A 195 14.02 6.47 6.34
CA SER A 195 14.49 7.36 7.40
C SER A 195 13.62 8.61 7.59
N TYR A 196 12.88 9.01 6.59
CA TYR A 196 12.04 10.21 6.62
C TYR A 196 10.86 10.09 5.65
N PHE A 197 9.86 10.89 5.91
CA PHE A 197 8.76 11.15 4.98
C PHE A 197 8.41 12.64 5.00
N GLY A 198 7.67 13.08 4.02
CA GLY A 198 7.25 14.47 3.97
C GLY A 198 6.15 14.72 2.96
N PHE A 199 5.68 15.95 3.00
CA PHE A 199 4.55 16.42 2.21
C PHE A 199 4.90 17.69 1.47
N VAL A 200 4.41 17.77 0.23
CA VAL A 200 4.22 19.04 -0.45
C VAL A 200 2.80 19.51 -0.10
N LEU A 201 2.72 20.61 0.63
CA LEU A 201 1.46 21.18 1.11
C LEU A 201 1.13 22.44 0.33
N LEU A 202 -0.16 22.68 0.08
CA LEU A 202 -0.59 23.99 -0.38
C LEU A 202 -0.47 24.97 0.79
N ASN A 203 0.19 26.12 0.60
CA ASN A 203 0.34 27.11 1.66
C ASN A 203 -1.04 27.70 2.04
N GLN A 204 -1.12 28.34 3.22
CA GLN A 204 -2.39 28.89 3.74
C GLN A 204 -3.02 29.95 2.82
N GLU A 205 -2.22 30.70 2.09
CA GLU A 205 -2.66 31.71 1.13
C GLU A 205 -3.07 31.10 -0.22
N LYS A 206 -2.88 29.78 -0.40
CA LYS A 206 -3.09 29.06 -1.67
C LYS A 206 -2.35 29.65 -2.87
N SER A 207 -1.26 30.37 -2.61
CA SER A 207 -0.43 31.06 -3.60
C SER A 207 0.88 30.34 -3.92
N GLY A 208 1.22 29.28 -3.20
CA GLY A 208 2.46 28.50 -3.35
C GLY A 208 2.43 27.21 -2.55
N TYR A 209 3.59 26.58 -2.46
CA TYR A 209 3.76 25.30 -1.80
C TYR A 209 4.71 25.39 -0.61
N GLU A 210 4.47 24.57 0.40
CA GLU A 210 5.33 24.37 1.57
C GLU A 210 5.80 22.91 1.55
N LEU A 211 7.09 22.70 1.82
CA LEU A 211 7.65 21.37 2.03
C LEU A 211 7.77 21.12 3.53
N ARG A 212 7.13 20.08 4.02
CA ARG A 212 7.22 19.67 5.42
C ARG A 212 7.76 18.25 5.52
N MET A 213 8.85 18.10 6.29
CA MET A 213 9.53 16.82 6.48
C MET A 213 9.43 16.35 7.92
N TYR A 214 9.34 15.05 8.08
CA TYR A 214 9.32 14.33 9.36
C TYR A 214 10.42 13.27 9.32
N ASN A 215 11.18 13.17 10.38
CA ASN A 215 12.13 12.07 10.61
C ASN A 215 11.52 11.05 11.58
N GLN A 216 12.14 9.88 11.62
CA GLN A 216 11.77 8.80 12.55
C GLN A 216 11.86 9.23 14.00
#